data_9f6d7cdbcf9a6f5a7970d47b6288264f
#
_entry.id   9f6d7cdbcf9a6f5a7970d47b6288264f
#
_cell.length_a   1.000
_cell.length_b   1.000
_cell.length_c   1.000
_cell.angle_alpha   90.00
_cell.angle_beta   90.00
_cell.angle_gamma   90.00
#
_symmetry.space_group_name_H-M   'P 1'
#
loop_
_entity.id
_entity.type
_entity.pdbx_description
1 polymer ?
#
loop_
_entity_poly.entity_id
_entity_poly.type
_entity_poly.pdbx_seq_one_letter_code
_entity_poly.pdbx_strand_id
1 'polypeptide(L)'
;MAKQKTVFYCTACGNESPKWAGRCAACGAWNTMQEHIEKPVAPGRAKSAPVGMSRIPKKLSQVDSGDEIRFLTGMGELDRVLGGGAVEGSLVLVGGAPGIGKSTLLLQICANICQNRRVLYVSGEESERQLKLRAERLGVSSEELYILSETRMSELLAAVETVKPDILIADSIQTLYNEANESSPGSVSQVKDCTMSLMTVSKQEGLTVFVVGHINKDGAIAGPKVLEHMVDCVLLFEGDQHSSYRLLRAAKNRFGSTNEIGVFEMIDSGLIEVPNPSKMLLQGRPENAPGSCVACVMEGSRPVLAEIQALVTKTSFNVPRRAADGFDFNRAVLMLAVAEKRGGLALGTFDAYLNVVGGLRLDEPAADLPLILAVASVYRDRPIPPTLAAIGEVGLTGEVRAVNHLSQRLQEVSRLGFKQCVIPRYGSDKVEIPEGLEVFRVRNIREAIEFAL
;
A
#
# COMPACT_ATOMS: atom_id res chain seq x y z
N MET A 1 42.24 -31.91 7.32
CA MET A 1 40.78 -32.13 7.38
C MET A 1 40.13 -30.80 7.77
N ALA A 2 39.48 -30.10 6.85
CA ALA A 2 38.78 -28.85 7.16
C ALA A 2 37.53 -29.17 8.00
N LYS A 3 37.38 -28.52 9.16
CA LYS A 3 36.22 -28.67 10.02
C LYS A 3 34.98 -28.17 9.31
N GLN A 4 33.97 -29.03 9.13
CA GLN A 4 32.64 -28.61 8.69
C GLN A 4 32.07 -27.60 9.71
N LYS A 5 31.60 -26.46 9.21
CA LYS A 5 30.99 -25.42 10.03
C LYS A 5 29.48 -25.55 9.92
N THR A 6 28.83 -25.88 11.03
CA THR A 6 27.37 -25.97 11.10
C THR A 6 26.84 -24.59 11.51
N VAL A 7 25.88 -24.09 10.73
CA VAL A 7 25.16 -22.83 11.03
C VAL A 7 23.68 -23.15 11.06
N PHE A 8 22.94 -22.53 11.98
CA PHE A 8 21.50 -22.66 12.09
C PHE A 8 20.83 -21.38 11.59
N TYR A 9 19.85 -21.51 10.70
CA TYR A 9 19.10 -20.36 10.20
C TYR A 9 17.62 -20.47 10.58
N CYS A 10 17.01 -19.31 10.82
CA CYS A 10 15.59 -19.20 11.13
C CYS A 10 14.77 -19.20 9.83
N THR A 11 13.84 -20.15 9.68
CA THR A 11 12.96 -20.25 8.50
C THR A 11 11.93 -19.12 8.41
N ALA A 12 11.67 -18.39 9.53
CA ALA A 12 10.72 -17.27 9.56
C ALA A 12 11.35 -15.92 9.22
N CYS A 13 12.65 -15.68 9.57
CA CYS A 13 13.28 -14.36 9.36
C CYS A 13 14.69 -14.41 8.77
N GLY A 14 15.23 -15.60 8.48
CA GLY A 14 16.56 -15.76 7.90
C GLY A 14 17.73 -15.46 8.83
N ASN A 15 17.50 -15.20 10.12
CA ASN A 15 18.59 -14.93 11.09
C ASN A 15 19.46 -16.16 11.27
N GLU A 16 20.78 -16.00 11.15
CA GLU A 16 21.77 -17.06 11.30
C GLU A 16 22.36 -17.08 12.71
N SER A 17 22.58 -18.27 13.24
CA SER A 17 23.17 -18.50 14.55
C SER A 17 24.18 -19.66 14.49
N PRO A 18 25.33 -19.55 15.17
CA PRO A 18 26.28 -20.66 15.26
C PRO A 18 25.82 -21.80 16.16
N LYS A 19 24.69 -21.63 16.86
CA LYS A 19 24.12 -22.62 17.76
C LYS A 19 22.61 -22.72 17.54
N TRP A 20 22.09 -23.94 17.64
CA TRP A 20 20.64 -24.15 17.63
C TRP A 20 19.99 -23.52 18.87
N ALA A 21 18.86 -22.87 18.66
CA ALA A 21 18.04 -22.31 19.71
C ALA A 21 16.57 -22.63 19.43
N GLY A 22 15.80 -23.03 20.43
CA GLY A 22 14.37 -23.32 20.29
C GLY A 22 13.53 -22.10 19.92
N ARG A 23 14.08 -20.88 20.16
CA ARG A 23 13.45 -19.60 19.80
C ARG A 23 14.47 -18.72 19.08
N CYS A 24 14.07 -18.14 17.95
CA CYS A 24 14.91 -17.22 17.21
C CYS A 24 15.15 -15.92 17.99
N ALA A 25 16.42 -15.53 18.15
CA ALA A 25 16.80 -14.33 18.89
C ALA A 25 16.37 -13.02 18.16
N ALA A 26 16.20 -13.06 16.84
CA ALA A 26 15.86 -11.89 16.05
C ALA A 26 14.34 -11.66 15.95
N CYS A 27 13.55 -12.69 15.59
CA CYS A 27 12.11 -12.53 15.38
C CYS A 27 11.23 -13.14 16.50
N GLY A 28 11.84 -13.85 17.46
CA GLY A 28 11.11 -14.47 18.57
C GLY A 28 10.30 -15.72 18.23
N ALA A 29 10.29 -16.19 16.98
CA ALA A 29 9.55 -17.37 16.55
C ALA A 29 10.13 -18.65 17.16
N TRP A 30 9.25 -19.59 17.56
CA TRP A 30 9.61 -20.87 18.14
C TRP A 30 9.74 -21.95 17.07
N ASN A 31 10.71 -22.88 17.28
CA ASN A 31 10.95 -24.07 16.43
C ASN A 31 11.20 -23.75 14.94
N THR A 32 11.79 -22.58 14.65
CA THR A 32 12.08 -22.12 13.29
C THR A 32 13.56 -22.22 12.92
N MET A 33 14.43 -22.72 13.82
CA MET A 33 15.86 -22.86 13.56
C MET A 33 16.14 -24.20 12.88
N GLN A 34 16.65 -24.17 11.64
CA GLN A 34 17.07 -25.36 10.89
C GLN A 34 18.59 -25.38 10.72
N GLU A 35 19.15 -26.59 10.77
CA GLU A 35 20.58 -26.83 10.61
C GLU A 35 20.98 -26.74 9.14
N HIS A 36 22.03 -26.00 8.84
CA HIS A 36 22.68 -25.93 7.54
C HIS A 36 24.15 -26.23 7.68
N ILE A 37 24.62 -27.26 6.97
CA ILE A 37 26.01 -27.67 6.99
C ILE A 37 26.72 -27.01 5.80
N GLU A 38 27.53 -26.00 6.07
CA GLU A 38 28.43 -25.43 5.05
C GLU A 38 29.47 -26.49 4.61
N LYS A 39 29.33 -27.02 3.40
CA LYS A 39 30.38 -27.84 2.78
C LYS A 39 31.57 -26.93 2.48
N PRO A 40 32.80 -27.33 2.83
CA PRO A 40 33.98 -26.56 2.45
C PRO A 40 34.07 -26.52 0.92
N VAL A 41 34.01 -25.33 0.35
CA VAL A 41 34.32 -25.10 -1.07
C VAL A 41 35.75 -25.49 -1.29
N ALA A 42 35.98 -26.55 -2.07
CA ALA A 42 37.34 -26.92 -2.53
C ALA A 42 37.92 -25.72 -3.32
N PRO A 43 39.21 -25.40 -3.18
CA PRO A 43 39.83 -24.33 -3.93
C PRO A 43 40.01 -24.78 -5.39
N GLY A 44 38.91 -24.86 -6.11
CA GLY A 44 38.88 -24.94 -7.57
C GLY A 44 39.06 -23.52 -8.11
N ARG A 45 40.08 -23.35 -8.95
CA ARG A 45 40.34 -22.13 -9.71
C ARG A 45 39.01 -21.58 -10.27
N ALA A 46 38.44 -20.64 -9.55
CA ALA A 46 37.47 -19.71 -10.12
C ALA A 46 38.25 -19.01 -11.25
N LYS A 47 37.84 -19.23 -12.50
CA LYS A 47 38.16 -18.30 -13.56
C LYS A 47 37.66 -16.99 -13.07
N SER A 48 38.59 -16.07 -12.76
CA SER A 48 38.26 -14.68 -12.44
C SER A 48 37.29 -14.17 -13.50
N ALA A 49 36.05 -13.95 -13.13
CA ALA A 49 35.20 -13.05 -13.90
C ALA A 49 36.01 -11.77 -14.18
N PRO A 50 35.89 -11.15 -15.37
CA PRO A 50 36.61 -9.94 -15.67
C PRO A 50 36.38 -8.97 -14.51
N VAL A 51 37.46 -8.53 -13.88
CA VAL A 51 37.45 -7.53 -12.81
C VAL A 51 36.82 -6.30 -13.45
N GLY A 52 35.53 -6.12 -13.18
CA GLY A 52 34.82 -4.91 -13.55
C GLY A 52 35.63 -3.74 -13.00
N MET A 53 35.81 -2.70 -13.80
CA MET A 53 36.57 -1.49 -13.50
C MET A 53 36.44 -1.15 -12.04
N SER A 54 37.57 -1.17 -11.29
CA SER A 54 37.60 -0.80 -9.89
C SER A 54 37.03 0.63 -9.82
N ARG A 55 35.86 0.80 -9.20
CA ARG A 55 35.27 2.13 -9.03
C ARG A 55 36.18 2.91 -8.10
N ILE A 56 36.91 3.87 -8.68
CA ILE A 56 37.74 4.78 -7.90
C ILE A 56 36.81 5.67 -7.08
N PRO A 57 37.02 5.80 -5.74
CA PRO A 57 36.26 6.72 -4.93
C PRO A 57 36.34 8.15 -5.50
N LYS A 58 35.20 8.80 -5.72
CA LYS A 58 35.12 10.19 -6.17
C LYS A 58 34.77 11.09 -4.96
N LYS A 59 35.31 12.31 -4.96
CA LYS A 59 34.82 13.33 -4.01
C LYS A 59 33.35 13.65 -4.32
N LEU A 60 32.56 13.96 -3.29
CA LEU A 60 31.15 14.33 -3.48
C LEU A 60 30.97 15.46 -4.51
N SER A 61 31.88 16.44 -4.51
CA SER A 61 31.91 17.56 -5.48
C SER A 61 32.21 17.15 -6.92
N GLN A 62 32.67 15.93 -7.15
CA GLN A 62 33.01 15.35 -8.47
C GLN A 62 31.93 14.36 -8.95
N VAL A 63 30.93 14.13 -8.12
CA VAL A 63 29.76 13.33 -8.51
C VAL A 63 28.82 14.28 -9.22
N ASP A 64 28.56 14.01 -10.48
CA ASP A 64 27.58 14.76 -11.24
C ASP A 64 26.20 14.48 -10.61
N SER A 65 25.56 15.51 -10.09
CA SER A 65 24.20 15.46 -9.56
C SER A 65 23.20 15.64 -10.70
N GLY A 66 23.39 14.90 -11.79
CA GLY A 66 22.39 14.83 -12.85
C GLY A 66 21.04 14.49 -12.23
N ASP A 67 19.99 15.19 -12.66
CA ASP A 67 18.63 14.93 -12.22
C ASP A 67 18.32 13.44 -12.36
N GLU A 68 17.67 12.86 -11.35
CA GLU A 68 17.19 11.48 -11.44
C GLU A 68 16.35 11.33 -12.71
N ILE A 69 16.83 10.54 -13.65
CA ILE A 69 16.09 10.32 -14.89
C ILE A 69 14.86 9.49 -14.55
N ARG A 70 13.68 10.08 -14.73
CA ARG A 70 12.39 9.45 -14.52
C ARG A 70 11.67 9.24 -15.84
N PHE A 71 10.89 8.19 -15.89
CA PHE A 71 9.96 7.97 -16.98
C PHE A 71 8.55 7.68 -16.45
N LEU A 72 7.56 8.10 -17.20
CA LEU A 72 6.16 7.87 -16.87
C LEU A 72 5.77 6.44 -17.27
N THR A 73 5.02 5.78 -16.40
CA THR A 73 4.47 4.44 -16.67
C THR A 73 3.23 4.50 -17.58
N GLY A 74 2.70 5.70 -17.76
CA GLY A 74 1.46 5.94 -18.49
C GLY A 74 0.20 5.73 -17.66
N MET A 75 0.36 5.44 -16.36
CA MET A 75 -0.70 5.41 -15.37
C MET A 75 -0.42 6.47 -14.30
N GLY A 76 -1.22 7.54 -14.26
CA GLY A 76 -1.00 8.70 -13.39
C GLY A 76 -1.11 8.36 -11.90
N GLU A 77 -1.97 7.41 -11.53
CA GLU A 77 -2.10 6.93 -10.15
C GLU A 77 -0.87 6.10 -9.72
N LEU A 78 -0.25 5.34 -10.63
CA LEU A 78 1.01 4.64 -10.36
C LEU A 78 2.18 5.63 -10.30
N ASP A 79 2.26 6.56 -11.28
CA ASP A 79 3.31 7.57 -11.34
C ASP A 79 3.31 8.45 -10.08
N ARG A 80 2.12 8.79 -9.54
CA ARG A 80 1.97 9.49 -8.27
C ARG A 80 2.63 8.73 -7.12
N VAL A 81 2.33 7.44 -6.96
CA VAL A 81 2.87 6.62 -5.87
C VAL A 81 4.38 6.42 -6.01
N LEU A 82 4.88 6.39 -7.24
CA LEU A 82 6.32 6.36 -7.55
C LEU A 82 7.02 7.70 -7.26
N GLY A 83 6.26 8.78 -7.03
CA GLY A 83 6.80 10.11 -6.77
C GLY A 83 7.09 10.91 -8.04
N GLY A 84 6.28 10.71 -9.09
CA GLY A 84 6.37 11.38 -10.39
C GLY A 84 6.94 10.50 -11.51
N GLY A 85 6.85 9.18 -11.38
CA GLY A 85 7.31 8.19 -12.36
C GLY A 85 8.41 7.27 -11.85
N ALA A 86 8.72 6.23 -12.61
CA ALA A 86 9.77 5.27 -12.27
C ALA A 86 11.16 5.87 -12.54
N VAL A 87 12.11 5.58 -11.65
CA VAL A 87 13.51 6.04 -11.75
C VAL A 87 14.34 5.02 -12.50
N GLU A 88 15.13 5.46 -13.47
CA GLU A 88 16.04 4.58 -14.21
C GLU A 88 17.07 3.91 -13.28
N GLY A 89 17.33 2.63 -13.53
CA GLY A 89 18.25 1.84 -12.71
C GLY A 89 17.74 1.60 -11.28
N SER A 90 16.42 1.71 -11.05
CA SER A 90 15.80 1.38 -9.77
C SER A 90 15.26 -0.04 -9.73
N LEU A 91 15.21 -0.61 -8.52
CA LEU A 91 14.57 -1.89 -8.23
C LEU A 91 13.29 -1.64 -7.43
N VAL A 92 12.14 -1.89 -8.06
CA VAL A 92 10.80 -1.68 -7.51
C VAL A 92 10.14 -3.03 -7.20
N LEU A 93 9.77 -3.26 -5.94
CA LEU A 93 9.01 -4.43 -5.51
C LEU A 93 7.51 -4.10 -5.48
N VAL A 94 6.71 -4.87 -6.19
CA VAL A 94 5.24 -4.78 -6.18
C VAL A 94 4.68 -5.97 -5.40
N GLY A 95 4.26 -5.71 -4.16
CA GLY A 95 3.71 -6.70 -3.23
C GLY A 95 2.18 -6.67 -3.19
N GLY A 96 1.57 -7.76 -2.74
CA GLY A 96 0.11 -7.84 -2.55
C GLY A 96 -0.39 -9.28 -2.52
N ALA A 97 -1.63 -9.48 -2.08
CA ALA A 97 -2.27 -10.79 -2.06
C ALA A 97 -2.32 -11.43 -3.47
N PRO A 98 -2.33 -12.77 -3.58
CA PRO A 98 -2.58 -13.43 -4.86
C PRO A 98 -3.92 -12.95 -5.47
N GLY A 99 -3.94 -12.72 -6.79
CA GLY A 99 -5.14 -12.28 -7.50
C GLY A 99 -5.53 -10.80 -7.32
N ILE A 100 -4.77 -9.99 -6.58
CA ILE A 100 -5.09 -8.58 -6.32
C ILE A 100 -4.94 -7.67 -7.56
N GLY A 101 -4.15 -8.09 -8.58
CA GLY A 101 -3.96 -7.33 -9.81
C GLY A 101 -2.51 -6.92 -10.12
N LYS A 102 -1.50 -7.40 -9.38
CA LYS A 102 -0.08 -7.04 -9.57
C LYS A 102 0.41 -7.26 -11.01
N SER A 103 0.29 -8.50 -11.50
CA SER A 103 0.69 -8.88 -12.86
C SER A 103 -0.13 -8.16 -13.93
N THR A 104 -1.41 -7.85 -13.63
CA THR A 104 -2.27 -7.06 -14.51
C THR A 104 -1.75 -5.64 -14.65
N LEU A 105 -1.45 -4.96 -13.54
CA LEU A 105 -0.85 -3.61 -13.55
C LEU A 105 0.43 -3.59 -14.38
N LEU A 106 1.37 -4.50 -14.07
CA LEU A 106 2.68 -4.51 -14.71
C LEU A 106 2.58 -4.84 -16.22
N LEU A 107 1.64 -5.68 -16.62
CA LEU A 107 1.44 -5.94 -18.04
C LEU A 107 0.77 -4.75 -18.74
N GLN A 108 -0.18 -4.05 -18.09
CA GLN A 108 -0.81 -2.86 -18.67
C GLN A 108 0.16 -1.70 -18.87
N ILE A 109 1.09 -1.45 -17.93
CA ILE A 109 2.10 -0.39 -18.12
C ILE A 109 3.02 -0.67 -19.30
N CYS A 110 3.22 -1.94 -19.69
CA CYS A 110 4.00 -2.27 -20.87
C CYS A 110 3.45 -1.62 -22.15
N ALA A 111 2.12 -1.48 -22.27
CA ALA A 111 1.50 -0.86 -23.44
C ALA A 111 1.99 0.58 -23.68
N ASN A 112 2.22 1.34 -22.60
CA ASN A 112 2.70 2.72 -22.67
C ASN A 112 4.21 2.79 -22.75
N ILE A 113 4.90 2.03 -21.90
CA ILE A 113 6.36 2.03 -21.80
C ILE A 113 7.02 1.54 -23.10
N CYS A 114 6.46 0.53 -23.74
CA CYS A 114 6.98 -0.05 -24.99
C CYS A 114 6.85 0.89 -26.20
N GLN A 115 6.26 2.04 -26.10
CA GLN A 115 6.26 3.04 -27.18
C GLN A 115 7.67 3.60 -27.43
N ASN A 116 8.51 3.69 -26.39
CA ASN A 116 9.84 4.31 -26.47
C ASN A 116 10.95 3.49 -25.81
N ARG A 117 10.62 2.35 -25.19
CA ARG A 117 11.54 1.54 -24.38
C ARG A 117 11.31 0.05 -24.62
N ARG A 118 12.37 -0.71 -24.55
CA ARG A 118 12.32 -2.17 -24.64
C ARG A 118 12.05 -2.79 -23.28
N VAL A 119 11.06 -3.67 -23.22
CA VAL A 119 10.66 -4.37 -21.99
C VAL A 119 10.89 -5.87 -22.15
N LEU A 120 11.54 -6.48 -21.16
CA LEU A 120 11.59 -7.93 -20.99
C LEU A 120 10.69 -8.33 -19.83
N TYR A 121 9.62 -9.08 -20.12
CA TYR A 121 8.72 -9.64 -19.10
C TYR A 121 9.06 -11.11 -18.89
N VAL A 122 9.57 -11.45 -17.71
CA VAL A 122 9.91 -12.81 -17.32
C VAL A 122 8.88 -13.32 -16.33
N SER A 123 8.21 -14.43 -16.65
CA SER A 123 7.25 -15.08 -15.77
C SER A 123 7.75 -16.47 -15.37
N GLY A 124 7.75 -16.72 -14.06
CA GLY A 124 7.96 -18.05 -13.52
C GLY A 124 6.66 -18.79 -13.19
N GLU A 125 5.50 -18.17 -13.41
CA GLU A 125 4.20 -18.76 -13.08
C GLU A 125 3.35 -19.08 -14.31
N GLU A 126 3.48 -18.27 -15.36
CA GLU A 126 2.66 -18.39 -16.57
C GLU A 126 3.51 -18.74 -17.80
N SER A 127 2.96 -19.57 -18.66
CA SER A 127 3.55 -19.84 -19.97
C SER A 127 3.41 -18.63 -20.91
N GLU A 128 4.27 -18.55 -21.92
CA GLU A 128 4.22 -17.49 -22.94
C GLU A 128 2.83 -17.36 -23.59
N ARG A 129 2.16 -18.50 -23.83
CA ARG A 129 0.81 -18.52 -24.38
C ARG A 129 -0.21 -17.89 -23.43
N GLN A 130 -0.13 -18.14 -22.13
CA GLN A 130 -1.03 -17.55 -21.13
C GLN A 130 -0.78 -16.04 -21.01
N LEU A 131 0.49 -15.62 -20.99
CA LEU A 131 0.86 -14.22 -21.00
C LEU A 131 0.32 -13.50 -22.25
N LYS A 132 0.44 -14.13 -23.43
CA LYS A 132 -0.09 -13.55 -24.66
C LYS A 132 -1.60 -13.36 -24.62
N LEU A 133 -2.37 -14.38 -24.20
CA LEU A 133 -3.80 -14.30 -24.05
C LEU A 133 -4.24 -13.20 -23.06
N ARG A 134 -3.47 -13.06 -21.96
CA ARG A 134 -3.70 -11.99 -20.99
C ARG A 134 -3.40 -10.61 -21.60
N ALA A 135 -2.28 -10.47 -22.31
CA ALA A 135 -1.91 -9.23 -23.00
C ALA A 135 -2.98 -8.82 -24.01
N GLU A 136 -3.48 -9.75 -24.83
CA GLU A 136 -4.57 -9.51 -25.78
C GLU A 136 -5.85 -9.02 -25.09
N ARG A 137 -6.24 -9.66 -23.97
CA ARG A 137 -7.40 -9.25 -23.17
C ARG A 137 -7.25 -7.82 -22.61
N LEU A 138 -6.04 -7.44 -22.23
CA LEU A 138 -5.71 -6.12 -21.69
C LEU A 138 -5.42 -5.08 -22.78
N GLY A 139 -5.51 -5.45 -24.05
CA GLY A 139 -5.20 -4.57 -25.18
C GLY A 139 -3.71 -4.22 -25.28
N VAL A 140 -2.82 -5.04 -24.71
CA VAL A 140 -1.37 -4.83 -24.74
C VAL A 140 -0.81 -5.54 -25.97
N SER A 141 -0.22 -4.75 -26.88
CA SER A 141 0.48 -5.25 -28.06
C SER A 141 1.65 -4.33 -28.39
N SER A 142 2.85 -4.86 -28.48
CA SER A 142 4.05 -4.11 -28.89
C SER A 142 5.13 -5.04 -29.39
N GLU A 143 5.90 -4.61 -30.39
CA GLU A 143 7.08 -5.32 -30.89
C GLU A 143 8.30 -5.18 -29.93
N GLU A 144 8.28 -4.18 -29.06
CA GLU A 144 9.31 -3.95 -28.03
C GLU A 144 9.01 -4.66 -26.69
N LEU A 145 7.95 -5.48 -26.63
CA LEU A 145 7.63 -6.33 -25.48
C LEU A 145 8.10 -7.75 -25.71
N TYR A 146 9.19 -8.14 -25.06
CA TYR A 146 9.73 -9.50 -25.06
C TYR A 146 9.17 -10.27 -23.87
N ILE A 147 8.74 -11.50 -24.07
CA ILE A 147 8.22 -12.39 -23.02
C ILE A 147 9.08 -13.64 -22.91
N LEU A 148 9.35 -14.07 -21.69
CA LEU A 148 10.11 -15.28 -21.38
C LEU A 148 9.45 -16.02 -20.23
N SER A 149 9.20 -17.33 -20.43
CA SER A 149 8.72 -18.21 -19.35
C SER A 149 9.92 -18.99 -18.81
N GLU A 150 10.53 -18.51 -17.72
CA GLU A 150 11.73 -19.09 -17.13
C GLU A 150 11.83 -18.80 -15.63
N THR A 151 12.43 -19.71 -14.86
CA THR A 151 12.61 -19.62 -13.42
C THR A 151 14.09 -19.58 -13.01
N ARG A 152 15.02 -19.94 -13.89
CA ARG A 152 16.46 -19.93 -13.62
C ARG A 152 17.07 -18.55 -13.80
N MET A 153 17.80 -18.09 -12.78
CA MET A 153 18.47 -16.79 -12.83
C MET A 153 19.52 -16.69 -13.93
N SER A 154 20.24 -17.79 -14.23
CA SER A 154 21.26 -17.81 -15.30
C SER A 154 20.64 -17.51 -16.66
N GLU A 155 19.50 -18.11 -16.99
CA GLU A 155 18.80 -17.92 -18.27
C GLU A 155 18.15 -16.54 -18.36
N LEU A 156 17.58 -16.05 -17.23
CA LEU A 156 17.06 -14.68 -17.17
C LEU A 156 18.16 -13.66 -17.48
N LEU A 157 19.33 -13.79 -16.86
CA LEU A 157 20.46 -12.89 -17.08
C LEU A 157 21.00 -12.98 -18.51
N ALA A 158 21.07 -14.17 -19.10
CA ALA A 158 21.43 -14.37 -20.51
C ALA A 158 20.42 -13.70 -21.47
N ALA A 159 19.13 -13.75 -21.12
CA ALA A 159 18.10 -13.04 -21.89
C ALA A 159 18.26 -11.51 -21.78
N VAL A 160 18.61 -10.97 -20.61
CA VAL A 160 18.91 -9.53 -20.42
C VAL A 160 20.10 -9.12 -21.31
N GLU A 161 21.18 -9.88 -21.33
CA GLU A 161 22.35 -9.61 -22.19
C GLU A 161 22.00 -9.64 -23.69
N THR A 162 21.08 -10.54 -24.09
CA THR A 162 20.69 -10.73 -25.50
C THR A 162 19.71 -9.63 -25.95
N VAL A 163 18.65 -9.37 -25.16
CA VAL A 163 17.57 -8.43 -25.49
C VAL A 163 18.00 -6.99 -25.22
N LYS A 164 18.86 -6.77 -24.23
CA LYS A 164 19.26 -5.44 -23.72
C LYS A 164 18.06 -4.55 -23.45
N PRO A 165 17.17 -4.98 -22.55
CA PRO A 165 15.97 -4.21 -22.24
C PRO A 165 16.32 -2.98 -21.41
N ASP A 166 15.50 -1.93 -21.51
CA ASP A 166 15.52 -0.78 -20.62
C ASP A 166 14.82 -1.11 -19.29
N ILE A 167 13.85 -2.03 -19.35
CA ILE A 167 13.02 -2.44 -18.22
C ILE A 167 12.87 -3.95 -18.18
N LEU A 168 13.08 -4.51 -17.00
CA LEU A 168 12.84 -5.92 -16.69
C LEU A 168 11.65 -6.04 -15.73
N ILE A 169 10.70 -6.89 -16.03
CA ILE A 169 9.63 -7.30 -15.13
C ILE A 169 9.84 -8.76 -14.75
N ALA A 170 9.97 -9.06 -13.46
CA ALA A 170 10.15 -10.42 -12.93
C ALA A 170 8.92 -10.84 -12.10
N ASP A 171 8.12 -11.74 -12.63
CA ASP A 171 6.83 -12.20 -12.06
C ASP A 171 6.81 -13.72 -11.86
N SER A 172 7.05 -14.25 -10.65
CA SER A 172 7.32 -13.59 -9.38
C SER A 172 8.72 -13.93 -8.83
N ILE A 173 9.20 -13.15 -7.86
CA ILE A 173 10.51 -13.42 -7.22
C ILE A 173 10.53 -14.77 -6.50
N GLN A 174 9.38 -15.28 -6.07
CA GLN A 174 9.27 -16.54 -5.37
C GLN A 174 9.49 -17.76 -6.28
N THR A 175 9.26 -17.61 -7.57
CA THR A 175 9.47 -18.68 -8.55
C THR A 175 10.88 -18.72 -9.11
N LEU A 176 11.60 -17.59 -9.03
CA LEU A 176 12.98 -17.51 -9.48
C LEU A 176 13.92 -18.22 -8.50
N TYR A 177 14.94 -18.86 -9.06
CA TYR A 177 16.00 -19.48 -8.26
C TYR A 177 17.37 -19.37 -8.94
N ASN A 178 18.39 -19.26 -8.10
CA ASN A 178 19.79 -19.32 -8.49
C ASN A 178 20.28 -20.77 -8.34
N GLU A 179 20.75 -21.39 -9.43
CA GLU A 179 21.20 -22.77 -9.48
C GLU A 179 22.44 -23.03 -8.58
N ALA A 180 23.20 -21.98 -8.29
CA ALA A 180 24.34 -22.08 -7.39
C ALA A 180 23.95 -22.18 -5.91
N ASN A 181 22.69 -21.87 -5.56
CA ASN A 181 22.16 -21.93 -4.21
C ASN A 181 21.36 -23.22 -4.01
N GLU A 182 21.80 -24.09 -3.11
CA GLU A 182 21.20 -25.42 -2.88
C GLU A 182 19.83 -25.35 -2.14
N SER A 183 19.38 -24.15 -1.71
CA SER A 183 18.08 -23.99 -1.04
C SER A 183 16.91 -24.16 -2.03
N SER A 184 15.77 -24.63 -1.54
CA SER A 184 14.59 -24.81 -2.41
C SER A 184 14.11 -23.48 -3.00
N PRO A 185 13.58 -23.47 -4.24
CA PRO A 185 12.93 -22.31 -4.83
C PRO A 185 11.86 -21.72 -3.88
N GLY A 186 11.72 -20.40 -3.83
CA GLY A 186 10.81 -19.70 -2.94
C GLY A 186 11.26 -19.61 -1.48
N SER A 187 12.37 -20.28 -1.09
CA SER A 187 12.97 -20.09 0.23
C SER A 187 13.52 -18.66 0.39
N VAL A 188 13.61 -18.21 1.64
CA VAL A 188 14.17 -16.88 1.97
C VAL A 188 15.56 -16.68 1.40
N SER A 189 16.41 -17.71 1.44
CA SER A 189 17.76 -17.68 0.91
C SER A 189 17.75 -17.47 -0.60
N GLN A 190 16.93 -18.21 -1.35
CA GLN A 190 16.79 -18.07 -2.79
C GLN A 190 16.25 -16.70 -3.19
N VAL A 191 15.18 -16.26 -2.54
CA VAL A 191 14.55 -14.96 -2.82
C VAL A 191 15.52 -13.81 -2.58
N LYS A 192 16.34 -13.88 -1.51
CA LYS A 192 17.40 -12.91 -1.22
C LYS A 192 18.48 -12.92 -2.30
N ASP A 193 18.94 -14.09 -2.69
CA ASP A 193 20.02 -14.27 -3.67
C ASP A 193 19.61 -13.79 -5.07
N CYS A 194 18.40 -14.17 -5.52
CA CYS A 194 17.83 -13.67 -6.77
C CYS A 194 17.66 -12.14 -6.76
N THR A 195 17.18 -11.58 -5.64
CA THR A 195 17.02 -10.12 -5.50
C THR A 195 18.38 -9.40 -5.54
N MET A 196 19.42 -9.96 -4.93
CA MET A 196 20.79 -9.41 -5.00
C MET A 196 21.31 -9.40 -6.44
N SER A 197 21.08 -10.46 -7.20
CA SER A 197 21.48 -10.56 -8.61
C SER A 197 20.77 -9.50 -9.45
N LEU A 198 19.44 -9.36 -9.30
CA LEU A 198 18.66 -8.33 -9.98
C LEU A 198 19.10 -6.90 -9.60
N MET A 199 19.38 -6.65 -8.32
CA MET A 199 19.89 -5.36 -7.86
C MET A 199 21.26 -5.05 -8.47
N THR A 200 22.13 -6.05 -8.60
CA THR A 200 23.46 -5.87 -9.20
C THR A 200 23.35 -5.45 -10.65
N VAL A 201 22.54 -6.14 -11.45
CA VAL A 201 22.31 -5.81 -12.87
C VAL A 201 21.64 -4.44 -13.00
N SER A 202 20.61 -4.17 -12.18
CA SER A 202 19.93 -2.87 -12.14
C SER A 202 20.94 -1.71 -11.96
N LYS A 203 21.84 -1.83 -10.98
CA LYS A 203 22.82 -0.76 -10.68
C LYS A 203 24.02 -0.69 -11.62
N GLN A 204 24.37 -1.78 -12.27
CA GLN A 204 25.51 -1.82 -13.21
C GLN A 204 25.14 -1.36 -14.60
N GLU A 205 23.96 -1.75 -15.08
CA GLU A 205 23.52 -1.50 -16.46
C GLU A 205 22.51 -0.37 -16.59
N GLY A 206 22.06 0.22 -15.45
CA GLY A 206 21.01 1.22 -15.47
C GLY A 206 19.61 0.64 -15.75
N LEU A 207 19.46 -0.70 -15.68
CA LEU A 207 18.23 -1.41 -15.94
C LEU A 207 17.20 -1.15 -14.85
N THR A 208 16.02 -0.66 -15.20
CA THR A 208 14.91 -0.56 -14.24
C THR A 208 14.24 -1.92 -14.07
N VAL A 209 14.08 -2.37 -12.83
CA VAL A 209 13.54 -3.70 -12.55
C VAL A 209 12.28 -3.59 -11.69
N PHE A 210 11.17 -4.14 -12.20
CA PHE A 210 9.97 -4.38 -11.40
C PHE A 210 9.91 -5.85 -11.01
N VAL A 211 9.75 -6.10 -9.72
CA VAL A 211 9.69 -7.45 -9.16
C VAL A 211 8.35 -7.67 -8.49
N VAL A 212 7.64 -8.72 -8.86
CA VAL A 212 6.39 -9.12 -8.20
C VAL A 212 6.70 -9.98 -6.98
N GLY A 213 6.05 -9.65 -5.86
CA GLY A 213 6.12 -10.43 -4.63
C GLY A 213 4.73 -10.74 -4.06
N HIS A 214 4.54 -11.94 -3.51
CA HIS A 214 3.32 -12.32 -2.81
C HIS A 214 3.44 -12.00 -1.32
N ILE A 215 2.33 -11.53 -0.72
CA ILE A 215 2.23 -11.25 0.71
C ILE A 215 1.49 -12.41 1.38
N ASN A 216 1.90 -12.78 2.59
CA ASN A 216 1.17 -13.73 3.43
C ASN A 216 -0.13 -13.11 3.97
N LYS A 217 -1.04 -13.94 4.49
CA LYS A 217 -2.33 -13.52 5.07
C LYS A 217 -2.20 -12.48 6.20
N ASP A 218 -1.04 -12.38 6.82
CA ASP A 218 -0.72 -11.40 7.88
C ASP A 218 -0.22 -10.04 7.32
N GLY A 219 -0.33 -9.80 6.01
CA GLY A 219 0.13 -8.57 5.37
C GLY A 219 1.65 -8.44 5.25
N ALA A 220 2.41 -9.45 5.69
CA ALA A 220 3.85 -9.50 5.51
C ALA A 220 4.19 -10.09 4.14
N ILE A 221 5.16 -9.51 3.43
CA ILE A 221 5.69 -10.10 2.19
C ILE A 221 6.16 -11.52 2.52
N ALA A 222 5.66 -12.51 1.75
CA ALA A 222 6.08 -13.90 1.87
C ALA A 222 7.54 -14.03 1.40
N GLY A 223 8.43 -14.04 2.37
CA GLY A 223 9.84 -13.80 2.22
C GLY A 223 10.18 -12.53 3.00
N PRO A 224 11.31 -12.49 3.71
CA PRO A 224 11.48 -11.64 4.87
C PRO A 224 11.39 -10.15 4.52
N LYS A 225 11.08 -9.34 5.52
CA LYS A 225 11.35 -7.88 5.59
C LYS A 225 12.74 -7.48 5.03
N VAL A 226 13.60 -8.46 4.80
CA VAL A 226 14.90 -8.34 4.15
C VAL A 226 14.78 -7.75 2.74
N LEU A 227 13.77 -8.11 1.94
CA LEU A 227 13.58 -7.55 0.59
C LEU A 227 13.27 -6.06 0.63
N GLU A 228 12.49 -5.61 1.60
CA GLU A 228 12.17 -4.19 1.78
C GLU A 228 13.43 -3.34 1.97
N HIS A 229 14.47 -3.89 2.62
CA HIS A 229 15.73 -3.17 2.82
C HIS A 229 16.62 -3.17 1.58
N MET A 230 16.47 -4.18 0.72
CA MET A 230 17.31 -4.34 -0.48
C MET A 230 16.85 -3.49 -1.66
N VAL A 231 15.54 -3.36 -1.86
CA VAL A 231 14.96 -2.64 -2.99
C VAL A 231 14.89 -1.13 -2.75
N ASP A 232 14.76 -0.35 -3.82
CA ASP A 232 14.69 1.11 -3.74
C ASP A 232 13.27 1.60 -3.43
N CYS A 233 12.26 0.91 -3.98
CA CYS A 233 10.84 1.21 -3.77
C CYS A 233 10.06 -0.08 -3.49
N VAL A 234 9.11 -0.02 -2.56
CA VAL A 234 8.16 -1.09 -2.24
C VAL A 234 6.76 -0.55 -2.39
N LEU A 235 6.03 -1.08 -3.34
CA LEU A 235 4.63 -0.80 -3.59
C LEU A 235 3.79 -1.95 -3.07
N LEU A 236 2.74 -1.66 -2.31
CA LEU A 236 1.82 -2.64 -1.77
C LEU A 236 0.43 -2.43 -2.35
N PHE A 237 -0.10 -3.48 -2.99
CA PHE A 237 -1.51 -3.54 -3.33
C PHE A 237 -2.32 -3.98 -2.12
N GLU A 238 -3.31 -3.17 -1.77
CA GLU A 238 -4.29 -3.41 -0.71
C GLU A 238 -5.69 -3.47 -1.33
N GLY A 239 -6.61 -4.19 -0.70
CA GLY A 239 -8.00 -4.29 -1.09
C GLY A 239 -8.57 -5.67 -0.81
N ASP A 240 -9.89 -5.74 -0.67
CA ASP A 240 -10.61 -6.99 -0.54
C ASP A 240 -10.87 -7.60 -1.93
N GLN A 241 -10.84 -8.92 -2.03
CA GLN A 241 -11.17 -9.63 -3.28
C GLN A 241 -12.64 -9.41 -3.71
N HIS A 242 -13.50 -9.07 -2.76
CA HIS A 242 -14.92 -8.76 -3.02
C HIS A 242 -15.18 -7.30 -3.40
N SER A 243 -14.21 -6.42 -3.20
CA SER A 243 -14.28 -5.03 -3.66
C SER A 243 -13.74 -4.92 -5.09
N SER A 244 -14.35 -4.09 -5.93
CA SER A 244 -13.78 -3.76 -7.25
C SER A 244 -12.57 -2.85 -7.15
N TYR A 245 -12.39 -2.16 -6.02
CA TYR A 245 -11.32 -1.18 -5.85
C TYR A 245 -10.04 -1.76 -5.27
N ARG A 246 -8.93 -1.19 -5.69
CA ARG A 246 -7.57 -1.55 -5.26
C ARG A 246 -6.82 -0.28 -4.90
N LEU A 247 -6.18 -0.30 -3.75
CA LEU A 247 -5.29 0.77 -3.31
C LEU A 247 -3.85 0.34 -3.53
N LEU A 248 -3.03 1.23 -4.03
CA LEU A 248 -1.60 1.05 -4.18
C LEU A 248 -0.89 2.05 -3.27
N ARG A 249 -0.07 1.56 -2.33
CA ARG A 249 0.70 2.40 -1.40
C ARG A 249 2.19 2.17 -1.56
N ALA A 250 2.98 3.21 -1.35
CA ALA A 250 4.42 3.07 -1.20
C ALA A 250 4.74 2.77 0.27
N ALA A 251 5.11 1.52 0.61
CA ALA A 251 5.63 1.18 1.93
C ALA A 251 7.07 1.69 2.12
N LYS A 252 7.82 1.83 1.03
CA LYS A 252 9.14 2.42 0.96
C LYS A 252 9.33 3.10 -0.38
N ASN A 253 9.90 4.28 -0.39
CA ASN A 253 10.31 4.97 -1.61
C ASN A 253 11.55 5.84 -1.34
N ARG A 254 12.69 5.51 -1.96
CA ARG A 254 13.93 6.30 -1.83
C ARG A 254 13.90 7.57 -2.67
N PHE A 255 12.99 7.65 -3.63
CA PHE A 255 12.92 8.69 -4.64
C PHE A 255 11.72 9.63 -4.47
N GLY A 256 10.88 9.39 -3.46
CA GLY A 256 9.68 10.16 -3.24
C GLY A 256 9.04 9.91 -1.89
N SER A 257 7.88 10.52 -1.69
CA SER A 257 7.07 10.34 -0.48
C SER A 257 6.49 8.92 -0.40
N THR A 258 6.42 8.37 0.80
CA THR A 258 5.69 7.13 1.09
C THR A 258 4.22 7.39 1.45
N ASN A 259 3.81 8.66 1.46
CA ASN A 259 2.46 9.04 1.85
C ASN A 259 1.46 9.05 0.68
N GLU A 260 1.93 8.80 -0.55
CA GLU A 260 1.04 8.81 -1.72
C GLU A 260 0.30 7.48 -1.88
N ILE A 261 -0.96 7.58 -2.32
CA ILE A 261 -1.76 6.43 -2.72
C ILE A 261 -2.23 6.56 -4.17
N GLY A 262 -2.29 5.42 -4.84
CA GLY A 262 -2.95 5.25 -6.13
C GLY A 262 -4.24 4.46 -5.95
N VAL A 263 -5.31 4.88 -6.62
CA VAL A 263 -6.60 4.20 -6.55
C VAL A 263 -6.96 3.67 -7.91
N PHE A 264 -7.27 2.37 -7.96
CA PHE A 264 -7.63 1.66 -9.19
C PHE A 264 -8.94 0.91 -8.99
N GLU A 265 -9.67 0.72 -10.07
CA GLU A 265 -10.82 -0.16 -10.13
C GLU A 265 -10.50 -1.36 -11.03
N MET A 266 -10.78 -2.57 -10.55
CA MET A 266 -10.63 -3.79 -11.32
C MET A 266 -11.91 -4.06 -12.10
N ILE A 267 -11.79 -4.06 -13.41
CA ILE A 267 -12.85 -4.41 -14.36
C ILE A 267 -12.41 -5.58 -15.25
N ASP A 268 -13.28 -6.07 -16.10
CA ASP A 268 -12.98 -7.22 -16.99
C ASP A 268 -11.80 -6.96 -17.93
N SER A 269 -11.63 -5.72 -18.37
CA SER A 269 -10.51 -5.29 -19.24
C SER A 269 -9.24 -4.93 -18.48
N GLY A 270 -9.18 -5.09 -17.15
CA GLY A 270 -8.00 -4.83 -16.33
C GLY A 270 -8.22 -3.78 -15.26
N LEU A 271 -7.15 -3.09 -14.88
CA LEU A 271 -7.16 -2.00 -13.90
C LEU A 271 -7.39 -0.67 -14.62
N ILE A 272 -8.33 0.10 -14.13
CA ILE A 272 -8.53 1.50 -14.53
C ILE A 272 -8.23 2.43 -13.36
N GLU A 273 -7.69 3.58 -13.67
CA GLU A 273 -7.39 4.60 -12.66
C GLU A 273 -8.66 5.27 -12.16
N VAL A 274 -8.69 5.57 -10.86
CA VAL A 274 -9.77 6.33 -10.23
C VAL A 274 -9.26 7.73 -9.86
N PRO A 275 -9.37 8.72 -10.76
CA PRO A 275 -8.83 10.06 -10.50
C PRO A 275 -9.53 10.78 -9.35
N ASN A 276 -10.75 10.38 -9.02
CA ASN A 276 -11.54 10.97 -7.94
C ASN A 276 -12.15 9.89 -7.02
N PRO A 277 -11.36 9.37 -6.06
CA PRO A 277 -11.86 8.38 -5.11
C PRO A 277 -13.05 8.86 -4.29
N SER A 278 -13.06 10.15 -3.89
CA SER A 278 -14.13 10.72 -3.08
C SER A 278 -15.48 10.65 -3.79
N LYS A 279 -15.52 10.98 -5.09
CA LYS A 279 -16.77 10.91 -5.87
C LYS A 279 -17.30 9.48 -5.92
N MET A 280 -16.42 8.53 -6.08
CA MET A 280 -16.74 7.11 -6.12
C MET A 280 -17.26 6.60 -4.76
N LEU A 281 -16.55 6.91 -3.66
CA LEU A 281 -16.90 6.49 -2.30
C LEU A 281 -18.23 7.08 -1.80
N LEU A 282 -18.67 8.19 -2.38
CA LEU A 282 -19.95 8.83 -2.07
C LEU A 282 -21.09 8.43 -3.02
N GLN A 283 -20.81 7.59 -4.02
CA GLN A 283 -21.81 7.15 -4.98
C GLN A 283 -22.85 6.23 -4.32
N GLY A 284 -24.13 6.50 -4.55
CA GLY A 284 -25.21 5.71 -3.96
C GLY A 284 -25.53 6.05 -2.50
N ARG A 285 -24.95 7.13 -1.95
CA ARG A 285 -25.27 7.60 -0.60
C ARG A 285 -26.78 7.90 -0.49
N PRO A 286 -27.47 7.36 0.52
CA PRO A 286 -28.90 7.61 0.71
C PRO A 286 -29.13 9.08 1.13
N GLU A 287 -30.09 9.72 0.48
CA GLU A 287 -30.51 11.05 0.88
C GLU A 287 -31.48 10.96 2.07
N ASN A 288 -31.27 11.82 3.06
CA ASN A 288 -32.12 11.94 4.25
C ASN A 288 -32.28 10.67 5.11
N ALA A 289 -31.29 9.77 5.12
CA ALA A 289 -31.26 8.62 6.01
C ALA A 289 -30.47 8.96 7.29
N PRO A 290 -31.04 8.70 8.50
CA PRO A 290 -30.26 8.81 9.74
C PRO A 290 -29.11 7.82 9.78
N GLY A 291 -28.01 8.21 10.43
CA GLY A 291 -26.85 7.33 10.64
C GLY A 291 -25.74 7.45 9.60
N SER A 292 -25.80 8.43 8.68
CA SER A 292 -24.75 8.70 7.71
C SER A 292 -24.12 10.07 7.94
N CYS A 293 -22.77 10.13 7.97
CA CYS A 293 -22.00 11.37 7.98
C CYS A 293 -20.79 11.27 7.07
N VAL A 294 -20.44 12.35 6.38
CA VAL A 294 -19.26 12.39 5.51
C VAL A 294 -18.06 12.94 6.27
N ALA A 295 -16.98 12.17 6.27
CA ALA A 295 -15.67 12.55 6.75
C ALA A 295 -14.80 13.05 5.60
N CYS A 296 -13.84 13.93 5.89
CA CYS A 296 -12.71 14.20 5.01
C CYS A 296 -11.43 13.83 5.73
N VAL A 297 -10.78 12.77 5.26
CA VAL A 297 -9.53 12.22 5.79
C VAL A 297 -8.38 12.47 4.83
N MET A 298 -7.14 12.43 5.35
CA MET A 298 -5.95 12.46 4.50
C MET A 298 -5.48 11.04 4.24
N GLU A 299 -5.49 10.65 2.98
CA GLU A 299 -4.83 9.45 2.53
C GLU A 299 -3.53 9.86 1.82
N GLY A 300 -2.43 9.81 2.58
CA GLY A 300 -1.16 10.38 2.15
C GLY A 300 -1.20 11.91 2.11
N SER A 301 -0.92 12.49 0.93
CA SER A 301 -1.06 13.92 0.68
C SER A 301 -2.45 14.30 0.16
N ARG A 302 -3.31 13.34 -0.10
CA ARG A 302 -4.59 13.52 -0.78
C ARG A 302 -5.76 13.54 0.20
N PRO A 303 -6.57 14.61 0.23
CA PRO A 303 -7.83 14.60 0.95
C PRO A 303 -8.84 13.68 0.23
N VAL A 304 -9.49 12.80 0.99
CA VAL A 304 -10.50 11.85 0.50
C VAL A 304 -11.75 11.99 1.36
N LEU A 305 -12.91 12.11 0.71
CA LEU A 305 -14.19 12.05 1.39
C LEU A 305 -14.67 10.60 1.44
N ALA A 306 -15.10 10.19 2.64
CA ALA A 306 -15.65 8.86 2.88
C ALA A 306 -16.94 8.95 3.69
N GLU A 307 -17.91 8.11 3.36
CA GLU A 307 -19.14 8.00 4.13
C GLU A 307 -18.93 7.06 5.32
N ILE A 308 -19.27 7.55 6.50
CA ILE A 308 -19.34 6.78 7.73
C ILE A 308 -20.81 6.50 8.03
N GLN A 309 -21.13 5.21 8.17
CA GLN A 309 -22.46 4.75 8.53
C GLN A 309 -22.47 4.17 9.94
N ALA A 310 -23.50 4.49 10.70
CA ALA A 310 -23.76 3.97 12.03
C ALA A 310 -25.17 3.38 12.10
N LEU A 311 -25.29 2.22 12.74
CA LEU A 311 -26.56 1.64 13.13
C LEU A 311 -26.56 1.42 14.64
N VAL A 312 -27.57 1.96 15.32
CA VAL A 312 -27.74 1.81 16.75
C VAL A 312 -29.14 1.24 17.02
N THR A 313 -29.20 0.12 17.72
CA THR A 313 -30.46 -0.56 18.04
C THR A 313 -30.47 -1.05 19.47
N LYS A 314 -31.64 -1.14 20.11
CA LYS A 314 -31.76 -1.66 21.49
C LYS A 314 -31.20 -3.08 21.54
N THR A 315 -30.31 -3.35 22.49
CA THR A 315 -29.75 -4.69 22.67
C THR A 315 -30.80 -5.64 23.23
N SER A 316 -30.78 -6.88 22.71
CA SER A 316 -31.52 -8.01 23.28
C SER A 316 -30.66 -8.85 24.23
N PHE A 317 -29.41 -8.45 24.46
CA PHE A 317 -28.42 -9.18 25.25
C PHE A 317 -28.08 -8.43 26.54
N ASN A 318 -27.51 -9.15 27.50
CA ASN A 318 -27.05 -8.54 28.76
C ASN A 318 -25.87 -7.57 28.56
N VAL A 319 -25.09 -7.78 27.49
CA VAL A 319 -23.95 -6.94 27.12
C VAL A 319 -24.17 -6.42 25.69
N PRO A 320 -24.18 -5.11 25.50
CA PRO A 320 -24.31 -4.52 24.17
C PRO A 320 -23.19 -4.93 23.22
N ARG A 321 -23.55 -5.26 21.99
CA ARG A 321 -22.60 -5.61 20.93
C ARG A 321 -22.00 -4.35 20.32
N ARG A 322 -20.73 -4.41 20.02
CA ARG A 322 -19.99 -3.38 19.27
C ARG A 322 -19.31 -4.03 18.08
N ALA A 323 -19.49 -3.48 16.90
CA ALA A 323 -18.79 -3.90 15.69
C ALA A 323 -18.37 -2.65 14.92
N ALA A 324 -17.17 -2.72 14.34
CA ALA A 324 -16.65 -1.65 13.52
C ALA A 324 -15.93 -2.27 12.32
N ASP A 325 -16.30 -1.82 11.13
CA ASP A 325 -15.63 -2.14 9.88
C ASP A 325 -15.12 -0.84 9.25
N GLY A 326 -13.87 -0.85 8.78
CA GLY A 326 -13.18 0.33 8.29
C GLY A 326 -12.63 1.29 9.38
N PHE A 327 -12.72 0.91 10.66
CA PHE A 327 -12.12 1.65 11.80
C PHE A 327 -11.31 0.73 12.70
N ASP A 328 -10.34 1.32 13.44
CA ASP A 328 -9.79 0.63 14.61
C ASP A 328 -10.89 0.40 15.65
N PHE A 329 -11.07 -0.86 16.04
CA PHE A 329 -12.15 -1.26 16.95
C PHE A 329 -12.04 -0.53 18.32
N ASN A 330 -10.83 -0.40 18.87
CA ASN A 330 -10.64 0.25 20.17
C ASN A 330 -10.96 1.75 20.08
N ARG A 331 -10.57 2.41 18.97
CA ARG A 331 -10.90 3.82 18.73
C ARG A 331 -12.39 4.02 18.61
N ALA A 332 -13.08 3.17 17.86
CA ALA A 332 -14.53 3.21 17.70
C ALA A 332 -15.26 3.05 19.06
N VAL A 333 -14.83 2.09 19.90
CA VAL A 333 -15.40 1.89 21.25
C VAL A 333 -15.16 3.10 22.14
N LEU A 334 -13.97 3.73 22.07
CA LEU A 334 -13.69 4.96 22.80
C LEU A 334 -14.62 6.10 22.35
N MET A 335 -14.84 6.28 21.06
CA MET A 335 -15.73 7.32 20.53
C MET A 335 -17.18 7.09 20.95
N LEU A 336 -17.67 5.85 21.00
CA LEU A 336 -18.98 5.51 21.54
C LEU A 336 -19.11 5.87 23.04
N ALA A 337 -18.07 5.60 23.84
CA ALA A 337 -18.06 5.98 25.26
C ALA A 337 -18.02 7.49 25.46
N VAL A 338 -17.31 8.25 24.63
CA VAL A 338 -17.31 9.72 24.63
C VAL A 338 -18.68 10.26 24.21
N ALA A 339 -19.28 9.71 23.16
CA ALA A 339 -20.61 10.07 22.69
C ALA A 339 -21.65 9.85 23.79
N GLU A 340 -21.58 8.74 24.53
CA GLU A 340 -22.45 8.47 25.68
C GLU A 340 -22.24 9.48 26.81
N LYS A 341 -21.02 9.58 27.30
CA LYS A 341 -20.74 10.37 28.51
C LYS A 341 -20.76 11.87 28.30
N ARG A 342 -20.32 12.34 27.13
CA ARG A 342 -20.15 13.77 26.81
C ARG A 342 -21.18 14.28 25.82
N GLY A 343 -21.64 13.44 24.90
CA GLY A 343 -22.69 13.78 23.92
C GLY A 343 -24.12 13.65 24.44
N GLY A 344 -24.31 12.98 25.59
CA GLY A 344 -25.63 12.74 26.18
C GLY A 344 -26.45 11.66 25.47
N LEU A 345 -25.79 10.74 24.78
CA LEU A 345 -26.41 9.62 24.08
C LEU A 345 -26.39 8.38 24.99
N ALA A 346 -27.54 7.89 25.43
CA ALA A 346 -27.63 6.74 26.37
C ALA A 346 -27.37 5.40 25.66
N LEU A 347 -26.11 5.15 25.21
CA LEU A 347 -25.74 4.00 24.40
C LEU A 347 -25.49 2.70 25.19
N GLY A 348 -25.52 2.74 26.51
CA GLY A 348 -25.23 1.60 27.39
C GLY A 348 -26.20 0.42 27.25
N THR A 349 -27.36 0.61 26.64
CA THR A 349 -28.37 -0.44 26.37
C THR A 349 -28.61 -0.64 24.88
N PHE A 350 -27.71 -0.19 24.02
CA PHE A 350 -27.85 -0.30 22.58
C PHE A 350 -26.65 -1.03 21.97
N ASP A 351 -26.92 -1.90 21.03
CA ASP A 351 -25.92 -2.41 20.10
C ASP A 351 -25.51 -1.30 19.14
N ALA A 352 -24.24 -1.22 18.75
CA ALA A 352 -23.73 -0.25 17.78
C ALA A 352 -22.86 -0.93 16.75
N TYR A 353 -23.18 -0.65 15.50
CA TYR A 353 -22.49 -1.15 14.31
C TYR A 353 -22.02 0.06 13.49
N LEU A 354 -20.73 0.10 13.17
CA LEU A 354 -20.08 1.17 12.44
C LEU A 354 -19.48 0.60 11.17
N ASN A 355 -19.62 1.32 10.07
CA ASN A 355 -19.10 0.90 8.78
C ASN A 355 -18.58 2.10 7.99
N VAL A 356 -17.45 1.93 7.30
CA VAL A 356 -16.94 2.86 6.29
C VAL A 356 -17.32 2.33 4.92
N VAL A 357 -18.10 3.11 4.18
CA VAL A 357 -18.55 2.69 2.84
C VAL A 357 -17.37 2.62 1.87
N GLY A 358 -17.37 1.59 1.02
CA GLY A 358 -16.34 1.40 -0.01
C GLY A 358 -15.10 0.64 0.45
N GLY A 359 -15.09 0.09 1.69
CA GLY A 359 -14.00 -0.74 2.19
C GLY A 359 -12.70 0.02 2.50
N LEU A 360 -12.77 1.35 2.62
CA LEU A 360 -11.64 2.17 3.04
C LEU A 360 -11.45 2.01 4.56
N ARG A 361 -10.19 1.97 4.99
CA ARG A 361 -9.84 1.96 6.41
C ARG A 361 -9.46 3.36 6.88
N LEU A 362 -10.22 3.91 7.82
CA LEU A 362 -9.98 5.24 8.40
C LEU A 362 -9.20 5.11 9.71
N ASP A 363 -7.89 5.21 9.63
CA ASP A 363 -7.00 5.18 10.80
C ASP A 363 -6.70 6.60 11.33
N GLU A 364 -7.21 7.63 10.65
CA GLU A 364 -6.95 9.04 10.97
C GLU A 364 -7.95 9.61 12.00
N PRO A 365 -7.47 10.28 13.07
CA PRO A 365 -8.34 10.88 14.10
C PRO A 365 -9.34 11.91 13.58
N ALA A 366 -9.11 12.50 12.40
CA ALA A 366 -10.07 13.44 11.80
C ALA A 366 -11.46 12.83 11.53
N ALA A 367 -11.56 11.50 11.52
CA ALA A 367 -12.80 10.74 11.36
C ALA A 367 -13.62 10.57 12.66
N ASP A 368 -13.09 10.98 13.82
CA ASP A 368 -13.78 10.83 15.11
C ASP A 368 -15.09 11.62 15.18
N LEU A 369 -15.02 12.90 14.79
CA LEU A 369 -16.19 13.77 14.85
C LEU A 369 -17.31 13.29 13.92
N PRO A 370 -17.09 12.99 12.63
CA PRO A 370 -18.13 12.46 11.77
C PRO A 370 -18.68 11.11 12.23
N LEU A 371 -17.86 10.24 12.86
CA LEU A 371 -18.32 9.00 13.47
C LEU A 371 -19.33 9.28 14.58
N ILE A 372 -19.02 10.20 15.50
CA ILE A 372 -19.93 10.59 16.60
C ILE A 372 -21.20 11.21 16.03
N LEU A 373 -21.13 12.03 15.01
CA LEU A 373 -22.29 12.63 14.36
C LEU A 373 -23.18 11.58 13.70
N ALA A 374 -22.61 10.57 13.04
CA ALA A 374 -23.36 9.46 12.47
C ALA A 374 -24.10 8.66 13.55
N VAL A 375 -23.43 8.37 14.68
CA VAL A 375 -24.04 7.70 15.85
C VAL A 375 -25.16 8.57 16.45
N ALA A 376 -24.95 9.88 16.62
CA ALA A 376 -25.93 10.79 17.14
C ALA A 376 -27.17 10.92 16.24
N SER A 377 -26.94 10.92 14.93
CA SER A 377 -27.98 10.96 13.90
C SER A 377 -28.92 9.77 14.00
N VAL A 378 -28.42 8.55 14.02
CA VAL A 378 -29.25 7.35 14.15
C VAL A 378 -29.89 7.24 15.53
N TYR A 379 -29.19 7.61 16.60
CA TYR A 379 -29.75 7.60 17.98
C TYR A 379 -30.95 8.55 18.13
N ARG A 380 -30.89 9.73 17.48
CA ARG A 380 -31.97 10.74 17.50
C ARG A 380 -32.99 10.56 16.40
N ASP A 381 -32.77 9.60 15.50
CA ASP A 381 -33.58 9.37 14.29
C ASP A 381 -33.74 10.67 13.45
N ARG A 382 -32.62 11.40 13.29
CA ARG A 382 -32.56 12.65 12.51
C ARG A 382 -31.42 12.58 11.49
N PRO A 383 -31.71 12.75 10.20
CA PRO A 383 -30.70 12.74 9.18
C PRO A 383 -29.80 13.99 9.27
N ILE A 384 -28.52 13.81 8.99
CA ILE A 384 -27.58 14.90 8.78
C ILE A 384 -27.82 15.47 7.37
N PRO A 385 -27.77 16.80 7.18
CA PRO A 385 -27.93 17.38 5.84
C PRO A 385 -27.00 16.72 4.82
N PRO A 386 -27.48 16.33 3.62
CA PRO A 386 -26.68 15.60 2.65
C PRO A 386 -25.48 16.41 2.14
N THR A 387 -25.51 17.71 2.28
CA THR A 387 -24.44 18.64 1.89
C THR A 387 -23.51 19.02 3.05
N LEU A 388 -23.62 18.38 4.21
CA LEU A 388 -22.77 18.60 5.37
C LEU A 388 -21.66 17.55 5.44
N ALA A 389 -20.43 18.00 5.63
CA ALA A 389 -19.29 17.18 6.01
C ALA A 389 -18.79 17.56 7.40
N ALA A 390 -18.06 16.67 8.06
CA ALA A 390 -17.48 16.95 9.37
C ALA A 390 -16.02 16.50 9.41
N ILE A 391 -15.19 17.25 10.14
CA ILE A 391 -13.74 17.02 10.27
C ILE A 391 -13.35 17.36 11.70
N GLY A 392 -12.70 16.45 12.43
CA GLY A 392 -12.18 16.76 13.76
C GLY A 392 -11.77 15.53 14.55
N GLU A 393 -10.66 15.64 15.27
CA GLU A 393 -10.28 14.69 16.30
C GLU A 393 -11.11 14.96 17.57
N VAL A 394 -11.49 13.90 18.27
CA VAL A 394 -12.25 14.05 19.51
C VAL A 394 -11.47 13.46 20.69
N GLY A 395 -11.24 14.30 21.70
CA GLY A 395 -10.63 13.88 22.95
C GLY A 395 -11.63 13.25 23.95
N LEU A 396 -11.11 12.58 24.97
CA LEU A 396 -11.92 11.85 25.97
C LEU A 396 -12.80 12.77 26.82
N THR A 397 -12.50 14.07 26.88
CA THR A 397 -13.36 15.05 27.58
C THR A 397 -14.46 15.60 26.68
N GLY A 398 -14.50 15.17 25.39
CA GLY A 398 -15.52 15.60 24.42
C GLY A 398 -15.13 16.86 23.65
N GLU A 399 -13.92 17.36 23.84
CA GLU A 399 -13.38 18.48 23.07
C GLU A 399 -13.08 18.06 21.62
N VAL A 400 -13.29 19.00 20.69
CA VAL A 400 -12.93 18.84 19.28
C VAL A 400 -11.59 19.53 19.03
N ARG A 401 -10.61 18.77 18.58
CA ARG A 401 -9.23 19.16 18.40
C ARG A 401 -8.88 19.43 16.95
N ALA A 402 -7.87 20.28 16.75
CA ALA A 402 -7.33 20.59 15.44
C ALA A 402 -6.80 19.35 14.71
N VAL A 403 -6.93 19.38 13.39
CA VAL A 403 -6.38 18.37 12.48
C VAL A 403 -5.44 19.02 11.48
N ASN A 404 -4.51 18.24 10.98
CA ASN A 404 -3.57 18.71 9.96
C ASN A 404 -4.25 18.92 8.60
N HIS A 405 -3.66 19.76 7.75
CA HIS A 405 -4.09 19.99 6.37
C HIS A 405 -5.54 20.47 6.20
N LEU A 406 -6.08 21.21 7.16
CA LEU A 406 -7.49 21.61 7.19
C LEU A 406 -7.89 22.40 5.93
N SER A 407 -7.04 23.30 5.41
CA SER A 407 -7.32 24.05 4.17
C SER A 407 -7.52 23.11 2.97
N GLN A 408 -6.67 22.11 2.81
CA GLN A 408 -6.78 21.15 1.70
C GLN A 408 -8.05 20.31 1.80
N ARG A 409 -8.43 19.91 3.04
CA ARG A 409 -9.67 19.17 3.29
C ARG A 409 -10.91 20.01 2.92
N LEU A 410 -10.94 21.29 3.31
CA LEU A 410 -12.05 22.18 2.98
C LEU A 410 -12.15 22.44 1.48
N GLN A 411 -11.01 22.54 0.77
CA GLN A 411 -11.00 22.64 -0.69
C GLN A 411 -11.64 21.42 -1.34
N GLU A 412 -11.31 20.21 -0.87
CA GLU A 412 -11.89 18.98 -1.40
C GLU A 412 -13.38 18.86 -1.08
N VAL A 413 -13.80 19.22 0.16
CA VAL A 413 -15.21 19.28 0.58
C VAL A 413 -16.00 20.21 -0.35
N SER A 414 -15.48 21.41 -0.61
CA SER A 414 -16.12 22.38 -1.51
C SER A 414 -16.14 21.90 -2.96
N ARG A 415 -15.01 21.34 -3.46
CA ARG A 415 -14.88 20.81 -4.83
C ARG A 415 -15.93 19.73 -5.15
N LEU A 416 -16.32 18.95 -4.15
CA LEU A 416 -17.33 17.88 -4.30
C LEU A 416 -18.76 18.37 -4.05
N GLY A 417 -18.96 19.67 -3.92
CA GLY A 417 -20.29 20.30 -3.88
C GLY A 417 -20.94 20.36 -2.50
N PHE A 418 -20.22 19.99 -1.43
CA PHE A 418 -20.69 20.20 -0.06
C PHE A 418 -20.82 21.70 0.22
N LYS A 419 -21.85 22.05 0.99
CA LYS A 419 -22.17 23.44 1.31
C LYS A 419 -21.85 23.80 2.75
N GLN A 420 -21.73 22.79 3.61
CA GLN A 420 -21.52 22.97 5.05
C GLN A 420 -20.43 22.06 5.54
N CYS A 421 -19.59 22.55 6.46
CA CYS A 421 -18.58 21.74 7.11
C CYS A 421 -18.43 22.09 8.57
N VAL A 422 -18.51 21.07 9.44
CA VAL A 422 -18.21 21.20 10.88
C VAL A 422 -16.74 20.95 11.11
N ILE A 423 -16.04 21.89 11.73
CA ILE A 423 -14.60 21.83 11.97
C ILE A 423 -14.24 22.22 13.41
N PRO A 424 -13.03 21.87 13.89
CA PRO A 424 -12.51 22.34 15.16
C PRO A 424 -12.44 23.88 15.22
N ARG A 425 -12.80 24.47 16.35
CA ARG A 425 -12.61 25.90 16.57
C ARG A 425 -11.14 26.26 16.72
N TYR A 426 -10.40 25.48 17.48
CA TYR A 426 -8.98 25.71 17.70
C TYR A 426 -8.16 25.26 16.48
N GLY A 427 -7.16 26.08 16.11
CA GLY A 427 -6.31 25.81 14.96
C GLY A 427 -6.93 26.13 13.60
N SER A 428 -8.15 26.72 13.55
CA SER A 428 -8.84 27.08 12.31
C SER A 428 -8.85 28.58 12.01
N ASP A 429 -8.18 29.43 12.81
CA ASP A 429 -8.25 30.87 12.69
C ASP A 429 -7.61 31.41 11.40
N LYS A 430 -6.60 30.72 10.87
CA LYS A 430 -5.85 31.12 9.65
C LYS A 430 -6.17 30.25 8.44
N VAL A 431 -7.23 29.44 8.52
CA VAL A 431 -7.59 28.52 7.44
C VAL A 431 -8.38 29.26 6.37
N GLU A 432 -7.95 29.16 5.12
CA GLU A 432 -8.70 29.63 3.97
C GLU A 432 -9.98 28.81 3.80
N ILE A 433 -11.12 29.49 3.78
CA ILE A 433 -12.41 28.89 3.53
C ILE A 433 -12.76 29.09 2.07
N PRO A 434 -13.03 28.02 1.30
CA PRO A 434 -13.46 28.13 -0.07
C PRO A 434 -14.78 28.90 -0.22
N GLU A 435 -14.92 29.65 -1.31
CA GLU A 435 -16.15 30.40 -1.61
C GLU A 435 -17.35 29.44 -1.72
N GLY A 436 -18.45 29.81 -1.09
CA GLY A 436 -19.69 29.02 -1.08
C GLY A 436 -19.72 27.87 -0.08
N LEU A 437 -18.69 27.68 0.75
CA LEU A 437 -18.67 26.71 1.85
C LEU A 437 -18.91 27.43 3.19
N GLU A 438 -19.99 27.11 3.85
CA GLU A 438 -20.28 27.58 5.21
C GLU A 438 -19.58 26.67 6.23
N VAL A 439 -18.78 27.28 7.12
CA VAL A 439 -17.97 26.53 8.08
C VAL A 439 -18.39 26.82 9.51
N PHE A 440 -18.74 25.76 10.25
CA PHE A 440 -19.12 25.81 11.65
C PHE A 440 -17.98 25.36 12.54
N ARG A 441 -17.47 26.29 13.35
CA ARG A 441 -16.36 26.05 14.27
C ARG A 441 -16.87 25.63 15.64
N VAL A 442 -16.63 24.40 16.05
CA VAL A 442 -17.11 23.81 17.29
C VAL A 442 -15.96 23.56 18.28
N ARG A 443 -16.23 23.67 19.58
CA ARG A 443 -15.29 23.39 20.67
C ARG A 443 -15.39 21.97 21.18
N ASN A 444 -16.60 21.42 21.14
CA ASN A 444 -16.92 20.12 21.70
C ASN A 444 -17.99 19.40 20.88
N ILE A 445 -18.20 18.12 21.17
CA ILE A 445 -19.16 17.28 20.45
C ILE A 445 -20.62 17.69 20.65
N ARG A 446 -20.98 18.35 21.77
CA ARG A 446 -22.36 18.82 21.97
C ARG A 446 -22.73 19.93 21.00
N GLU A 447 -21.85 20.94 20.87
CA GLU A 447 -22.00 21.98 19.85
C GLU A 447 -22.13 21.40 18.44
N ALA A 448 -21.32 20.39 18.14
CA ALA A 448 -21.34 19.72 16.83
C ALA A 448 -22.67 18.97 16.59
N ILE A 449 -23.16 18.24 17.59
CA ILE A 449 -24.40 17.48 17.49
C ILE A 449 -25.64 18.44 17.41
N GLU A 450 -25.64 19.52 18.16
CA GLU A 450 -26.69 20.53 18.12
C GLU A 450 -26.77 21.25 16.77
N PHE A 451 -25.63 21.46 16.16
CA PHE A 451 -25.55 22.08 14.84
C PHE A 451 -25.98 21.14 13.73
N ALA A 452 -25.52 19.86 13.75
CA ALA A 452 -25.73 18.91 12.68
C ALA A 452 -27.13 18.28 12.67
N LEU A 453 -27.86 18.31 13.81
CA LEU A 453 -29.15 17.65 14.04
C LEU A 453 -30.20 18.59 14.68
#